data_7425534ffe1a6ca6b18f2fcc8f5fa380
#
_entry.id   7425534ffe1a6ca6b18f2fcc8f5fa380
#
_cell.length_a   1.000
_cell.length_b   1.000
_cell.length_c   1.000
_cell.angle_alpha   90.00
_cell.angle_beta   90.00
_cell.angle_gamma   90.00
#
_symmetry.space_group_name_H-M   'P 1'
#
loop_
_entity.id
_entity.type
_entity.pdbx_description
1 polymer ?
#
loop_
_entity_poly.entity_id
_entity_poly.type
_entity_poly.pdbx_seq_one_letter_code
_entity_poly.pdbx_strand_id
1 'polypeptide(L)'
;MVVDRPVSAVMTSPVLSVRRDTLLQEAVQMLSERHISGLPVVGEEGELVGELTEQALMVRESGFDAGPYVMLLDAVIYLRNPLQWDKLVHQVLGNTVGDVMADHPHTCTADTTLQAAAKQLHESKVQRLFVLDDQRRPVGVLTRGDVVRALAAAG
;
A
#
# COMPACT_ATOMS: atom_id res chain seq x y z
N MET A 1 -28.97 3.95 -2.25
CA MET A 1 -28.03 5.09 -2.36
C MET A 1 -26.61 4.58 -2.48
N VAL A 2 -25.73 5.35 -3.05
CA VAL A 2 -24.34 4.94 -3.27
C VAL A 2 -23.64 4.55 -1.97
N VAL A 3 -23.97 5.24 -0.87
CA VAL A 3 -23.34 4.99 0.44
C VAL A 3 -23.70 3.61 1.02
N ASP A 4 -24.78 3.02 0.56
CA ASP A 4 -25.23 1.70 1.01
C ASP A 4 -24.68 0.57 0.15
N ARG A 5 -23.95 0.89 -0.92
CA ARG A 5 -23.34 -0.12 -1.78
C ARG A 5 -22.25 -0.87 -1.03
N PRO A 6 -22.09 -2.17 -1.29
CA PRO A 6 -21.01 -2.90 -0.67
C PRO A 6 -19.65 -2.49 -1.27
N VAL A 7 -18.62 -2.59 -0.46
CA VAL A 7 -17.26 -2.30 -0.89
C VAL A 7 -16.87 -3.10 -2.14
N SER A 8 -17.35 -4.34 -2.25
CA SER A 8 -17.08 -5.20 -3.41
C SER A 8 -17.50 -4.59 -4.75
N ALA A 9 -18.47 -3.68 -4.74
CA ALA A 9 -18.94 -3.02 -5.97
C ALA A 9 -18.06 -1.84 -6.38
N VAL A 10 -17.16 -1.39 -5.49
CA VAL A 10 -16.36 -0.18 -5.68
C VAL A 10 -14.87 -0.46 -5.65
N MET A 11 -14.44 -1.49 -4.93
CA MET A 11 -13.03 -1.82 -4.74
C MET A 11 -12.32 -2.13 -6.05
N THR A 12 -11.01 -1.99 -6.04
CA THR A 12 -10.14 -2.48 -7.11
C THR A 12 -9.79 -3.94 -6.83
N SER A 13 -9.99 -4.81 -7.83
CA SER A 13 -9.65 -6.23 -7.75
C SER A 13 -9.30 -6.77 -9.14
N PRO A 14 -8.56 -7.88 -9.26
CA PRO A 14 -7.87 -8.55 -8.16
C PRO A 14 -6.75 -7.69 -7.60
N VAL A 15 -6.29 -8.02 -6.39
CA VAL A 15 -5.18 -7.31 -5.76
C VAL A 15 -3.91 -8.17 -5.88
N LEU A 16 -2.80 -7.52 -6.23
CA LEU A 16 -1.49 -8.15 -6.19
C LEU A 16 -0.99 -8.14 -4.76
N SER A 17 -0.29 -9.20 -4.38
CA SER A 17 0.29 -9.31 -3.05
C SER A 17 1.75 -9.73 -3.13
N VAL A 18 2.47 -9.50 -2.05
CA VAL A 18 3.87 -9.92 -1.90
C VAL A 18 4.01 -10.68 -0.59
N ARG A 19 5.14 -11.32 -0.41
CA ARG A 19 5.45 -12.08 0.80
C ARG A 19 6.55 -11.36 1.59
N ARG A 20 6.75 -11.77 2.84
CA ARG A 20 7.80 -11.19 3.68
C ARG A 20 9.18 -11.36 3.08
N ASP A 21 9.42 -12.49 2.43
CA ASP A 21 10.73 -12.80 1.82
C ASP A 21 10.89 -12.28 0.39
N THR A 22 9.86 -11.64 -0.15
CA THR A 22 9.98 -10.96 -1.44
C THR A 22 11.04 -9.88 -1.33
N LEU A 23 11.93 -9.80 -2.33
CA LEU A 23 12.93 -8.75 -2.36
C LEU A 23 12.24 -7.39 -2.49
N LEU A 24 12.72 -6.42 -1.71
CA LEU A 24 12.15 -5.08 -1.71
C LEU A 24 12.19 -4.47 -3.12
N GLN A 25 13.26 -4.75 -3.88
CA GLN A 25 13.37 -4.31 -5.27
C GLN A 25 12.18 -4.75 -6.13
N GLU A 26 11.78 -6.01 -5.99
CA GLU A 26 10.64 -6.55 -6.76
C GLU A 26 9.35 -5.83 -6.37
N ALA A 27 9.14 -5.64 -5.08
CA ALA A 27 7.94 -4.96 -4.58
C ALA A 27 7.90 -3.50 -5.03
N VAL A 28 9.02 -2.80 -4.99
CA VAL A 28 9.11 -1.41 -5.45
C VAL A 28 8.80 -1.31 -6.95
N GLN A 29 9.30 -2.25 -7.74
CA GLN A 29 8.96 -2.30 -9.16
C GLN A 29 7.47 -2.52 -9.40
N MET A 30 6.84 -3.39 -8.60
CA MET A 30 5.39 -3.61 -8.69
C MET A 30 4.60 -2.33 -8.38
N LEU A 31 5.00 -1.61 -7.32
CA LEU A 31 4.37 -0.34 -6.99
C LEU A 31 4.46 0.65 -8.13
N SER A 32 5.64 0.76 -8.74
CA SER A 32 5.89 1.69 -9.83
C SER A 32 5.14 1.31 -11.10
N GLU A 33 5.27 0.06 -11.54
CA GLU A 33 4.69 -0.41 -12.80
C GLU A 33 3.16 -0.38 -12.80
N ARG A 34 2.57 -0.64 -11.62
CA ARG A 34 1.11 -0.67 -11.48
C ARG A 34 0.53 0.65 -11.01
N HIS A 35 1.36 1.65 -10.75
CA HIS A 35 0.93 2.96 -10.22
C HIS A 35 0.07 2.83 -8.97
N ILE A 36 0.49 1.95 -8.05
CA ILE A 36 -0.20 1.72 -6.78
C ILE A 36 0.68 2.21 -5.62
N SER A 37 0.05 2.63 -4.54
CA SER A 37 0.74 3.24 -3.41
C SER A 37 0.96 2.29 -2.24
N GLY A 38 0.45 1.07 -2.34
CA GLY A 38 0.62 0.07 -1.30
C GLY A 38 0.30 -1.33 -1.78
N LEU A 39 0.98 -2.30 -1.19
CA LEU A 39 0.81 -3.72 -1.48
C LEU A 39 0.48 -4.48 -0.20
N PRO A 40 -0.48 -5.41 -0.24
CA PRO A 40 -0.68 -6.31 0.87
C PRO A 40 0.45 -7.33 0.94
N VAL A 41 0.91 -7.61 2.15
CA VAL A 41 1.90 -8.66 2.42
C VAL A 41 1.16 -9.86 2.99
N VAL A 42 1.34 -11.01 2.39
CA VAL A 42 0.60 -12.21 2.78
C VAL A 42 1.55 -13.29 3.31
N GLY A 43 1.01 -14.16 4.14
CA GLY A 43 1.71 -15.32 4.68
C GLY A 43 1.61 -16.53 3.76
N GLU A 44 2.01 -17.69 4.27
CA GLU A 44 2.09 -18.91 3.48
C GLU A 44 0.73 -19.38 2.97
N GLU A 45 -0.35 -19.11 3.71
CA GLU A 45 -1.70 -19.51 3.32
C GLU A 45 -2.44 -18.40 2.58
N GLY A 46 -1.75 -17.30 2.26
CA GLY A 46 -2.34 -16.18 1.56
C GLY A 46 -3.02 -15.16 2.47
N GLU A 47 -2.96 -15.38 3.80
CA GLU A 47 -3.57 -14.48 4.78
C GLU A 47 -2.77 -13.17 4.88
N LEU A 48 -3.47 -12.07 5.11
CA LEU A 48 -2.86 -10.75 5.24
C LEU A 48 -2.05 -10.67 6.53
N VAL A 49 -0.78 -10.30 6.43
CA VAL A 49 0.13 -10.17 7.58
C VAL A 49 0.74 -8.78 7.70
N GLY A 50 0.63 -7.94 6.68
CA GLY A 50 1.19 -6.61 6.71
C GLY A 50 0.92 -5.85 5.44
N GLU A 51 1.51 -4.65 5.33
CA GLU A 51 1.46 -3.87 4.10
C GLU A 51 2.78 -3.17 3.83
N LEU A 52 3.09 -3.00 2.56
CA LEU A 52 4.20 -2.19 2.10
C LEU A 52 3.64 -0.97 1.42
N THR A 53 4.01 0.23 1.90
CA THR A 53 3.49 1.48 1.36
C THR A 53 4.63 2.41 0.95
N GLU A 54 4.32 3.34 0.05
CA GLU A 54 5.25 4.42 -0.30
C GLU A 54 5.67 5.18 0.94
N GLN A 55 4.73 5.42 1.85
CA GLN A 55 5.00 6.16 3.08
C GLN A 55 6.03 5.43 3.96
N ALA A 56 5.95 4.11 4.05
CA ALA A 56 6.92 3.33 4.82
C ALA A 56 8.34 3.46 4.24
N LEU A 57 8.44 3.49 2.92
CA LEU A 57 9.72 3.70 2.25
C LEU A 57 10.27 5.10 2.53
N MET A 58 9.41 6.11 2.49
CA MET A 58 9.79 7.50 2.79
C MET A 58 10.25 7.67 4.23
N VAL A 59 9.55 7.07 5.18
CA VAL A 59 9.91 7.17 6.60
C VAL A 59 11.28 6.55 6.84
N ARG A 60 11.58 5.43 6.19
CA ARG A 60 12.87 4.79 6.30
C ARG A 60 13.99 5.70 5.76
N GLU A 61 13.73 6.38 4.63
CA GLU A 61 14.69 7.30 4.03
C GLU A 61 14.85 8.60 4.83
N SER A 62 13.83 9.01 5.57
CA SER A 62 13.89 10.23 6.38
C SER A 62 14.89 10.12 7.54
N GLY A 63 15.38 8.92 7.85
CA GLY A 63 16.46 8.72 8.80
C GLY A 63 17.83 9.14 8.26
N PHE A 64 17.94 9.44 6.99
CA PHE A 64 19.13 9.95 6.36
C PHE A 64 19.02 11.47 6.22
N ASP A 65 20.14 12.14 6.42
CA ASP A 65 20.22 13.57 6.56
C ASP A 65 19.63 14.33 5.37
N ALA A 66 18.89 15.38 5.68
CA ALA A 66 18.03 16.03 4.73
C ALA A 66 18.74 16.77 3.61
N GLY A 67 18.38 16.49 2.39
CA GLY A 67 18.77 17.20 1.18
C GLY A 67 17.70 17.00 0.12
N PRO A 68 17.96 17.36 -1.12
CA PRO A 68 16.97 17.17 -2.16
C PRO A 68 16.68 15.69 -2.38
N TYR A 69 15.42 15.35 -2.43
CA TYR A 69 14.93 14.01 -2.69
C TYR A 69 14.46 13.89 -4.12
N VAL A 70 14.68 12.73 -4.70
CA VAL A 70 14.06 12.36 -5.98
C VAL A 70 13.21 11.13 -5.74
N MET A 71 12.08 11.09 -6.38
CA MET A 71 11.23 9.90 -6.35
C MET A 71 11.82 8.88 -7.32
N LEU A 72 12.41 7.81 -6.77
CA LEU A 72 12.84 6.68 -7.57
C LEU A 72 11.70 5.67 -7.57
N LEU A 73 11.09 5.47 -8.73
CA LEU A 73 9.94 4.56 -8.83
C LEU A 73 8.87 4.92 -7.81
N ASP A 74 8.65 6.23 -7.62
CA ASP A 74 7.80 6.79 -6.59
C ASP A 74 8.30 6.58 -5.15
N ALA A 75 9.48 6.00 -4.97
CA ALA A 75 10.20 5.98 -3.70
C ALA A 75 11.18 7.16 -3.64
N VAL A 76 11.30 7.76 -2.48
CA VAL A 76 12.17 8.93 -2.33
C VAL A 76 13.63 8.51 -2.28
N ILE A 77 14.44 9.05 -3.18
CA ILE A 77 15.87 8.82 -3.20
C ILE A 77 16.62 10.14 -3.10
N TYR A 78 17.73 10.06 -2.44
CA TYR A 78 18.55 11.16 -2.05
C TYR A 78 19.62 11.47 -3.09
N LEU A 79 19.74 12.73 -3.53
CA LEU A 79 20.65 13.10 -4.62
C LEU A 79 21.89 13.88 -4.21
N ARG A 80 22.15 14.02 -2.92
CA ARG A 80 23.24 14.91 -2.49
C ARG A 80 24.63 14.43 -2.89
N ASN A 81 24.83 13.11 -2.95
CA ASN A 81 26.10 12.53 -3.27
C ASN A 81 25.88 11.25 -4.08
N PRO A 82 26.30 11.21 -5.35
CA PRO A 82 26.08 10.03 -6.18
C PRO A 82 26.67 8.74 -5.61
N LEU A 83 27.76 8.82 -4.85
CA LEU A 83 28.37 7.63 -4.23
C LEU A 83 27.52 7.12 -3.06
N GLN A 84 26.95 8.03 -2.28
CA GLN A 84 26.01 7.67 -1.20
C GLN A 84 24.69 7.18 -1.76
N TRP A 85 24.28 7.72 -2.90
CA TRP A 85 23.08 7.31 -3.57
C TRP A 85 23.12 5.83 -3.96
N ASP A 86 24.23 5.39 -4.57
CA ASP A 86 24.41 3.97 -4.90
C ASP A 86 24.35 3.08 -3.68
N LYS A 87 24.99 3.48 -2.57
CA LYS A 87 24.92 2.72 -1.32
C LYS A 87 23.51 2.65 -0.77
N LEU A 88 22.80 3.75 -0.80
CA LEU A 88 21.40 3.82 -0.33
C LEU A 88 20.49 2.93 -1.15
N VAL A 89 20.62 3.00 -2.47
CA VAL A 89 19.86 2.16 -3.38
C VAL A 89 20.11 0.68 -3.07
N HIS A 90 21.38 0.30 -2.90
CA HIS A 90 21.74 -1.08 -2.57
C HIS A 90 21.20 -1.51 -1.20
N GLN A 91 21.25 -0.62 -0.20
CA GLN A 91 20.72 -0.93 1.12
C GLN A 91 19.22 -1.13 1.10
N VAL A 92 18.50 -0.24 0.41
CA VAL A 92 17.03 -0.34 0.30
C VAL A 92 16.63 -1.54 -0.54
N LEU A 93 17.24 -1.70 -1.72
CA LEU A 93 16.86 -2.73 -2.67
C LEU A 93 17.41 -4.11 -2.33
N GLY A 94 18.38 -4.19 -1.41
CA GLY A 94 18.94 -5.46 -0.93
C GLY A 94 18.13 -6.10 0.20
N ASN A 95 17.15 -5.38 0.75
CA ASN A 95 16.31 -5.87 1.83
C ASN A 95 15.10 -6.63 1.32
N THR A 96 14.40 -7.29 2.24
CA THR A 96 13.12 -7.93 1.94
C THR A 96 11.96 -7.04 2.37
N VAL A 97 10.78 -7.34 1.86
CA VAL A 97 9.55 -6.65 2.25
C VAL A 97 9.34 -6.72 3.76
N GLY A 98 9.64 -7.86 4.37
CA GLY A 98 9.49 -8.04 5.82
C GLY A 98 10.30 -7.07 6.66
N ASP A 99 11.41 -6.57 6.12
CA ASP A 99 12.28 -5.62 6.83
C ASP A 99 11.68 -4.22 6.93
N VAL A 100 10.72 -3.88 6.05
CA VAL A 100 10.17 -2.53 5.97
C VAL A 100 8.65 -2.47 6.04
N MET A 101 7.96 -3.60 5.99
CA MET A 101 6.49 -3.62 6.01
C MET A 101 5.95 -3.09 7.33
N ALA A 102 4.74 -2.54 7.28
CA ALA A 102 3.99 -2.19 8.47
C ALA A 102 3.12 -3.38 8.88
N ASP A 103 3.02 -3.61 10.19
CA ASP A 103 2.12 -4.63 10.75
C ASP A 103 0.72 -4.03 10.91
N HIS A 104 -0.29 -4.91 10.98
CA HIS A 104 -1.67 -4.53 11.26
C HIS A 104 -2.27 -3.52 10.29
N PRO A 105 -2.28 -3.83 8.98
CA PRO A 105 -2.97 -2.97 8.01
C PRO A 105 -4.47 -2.93 8.32
N HIS A 106 -5.10 -1.83 7.95
CA HIS A 106 -6.55 -1.66 8.14
C HIS A 106 -7.30 -2.42 7.06
N THR A 107 -8.35 -3.11 7.48
CA THR A 107 -9.10 -4.03 6.61
C THR A 107 -10.60 -3.82 6.73
N CYS A 108 -11.30 -4.33 5.74
CA CYS A 108 -12.76 -4.45 5.76
C CYS A 108 -13.14 -5.75 5.01
N THR A 109 -14.43 -6.00 4.90
CA THR A 109 -14.92 -7.15 4.15
C THR A 109 -15.67 -6.69 2.90
N ALA A 110 -15.93 -7.62 1.99
CA ALA A 110 -16.60 -7.31 0.72
C ALA A 110 -18.00 -6.73 0.89
N ASP A 111 -18.69 -7.12 1.97
CA ASP A 111 -20.04 -6.67 2.27
C ASP A 111 -20.10 -5.42 3.17
N THR A 112 -18.97 -4.90 3.61
CA THR A 112 -18.91 -3.62 4.32
C THR A 112 -19.54 -2.55 3.42
N THR A 113 -20.39 -1.68 3.98
CA THR A 113 -20.98 -0.59 3.19
C THR A 113 -19.92 0.46 2.88
N LEU A 114 -20.11 1.16 1.78
CA LEU A 114 -19.21 2.25 1.40
C LEU A 114 -19.17 3.33 2.49
N GLN A 115 -20.30 3.60 3.12
CA GLN A 115 -20.37 4.56 4.23
C GLN A 115 -19.48 4.13 5.41
N ALA A 116 -19.59 2.86 5.83
CA ALA A 116 -18.79 2.35 6.93
C ALA A 116 -17.30 2.35 6.60
N ALA A 117 -16.95 1.99 5.37
CA ALA A 117 -15.57 1.99 4.91
C ALA A 117 -15.00 3.40 4.83
N ALA A 118 -15.76 4.35 4.31
CA ALA A 118 -15.35 5.76 4.23
C ALA A 118 -15.10 6.33 5.63
N LYS A 119 -15.99 6.00 6.58
CA LYS A 119 -15.81 6.41 7.97
C LYS A 119 -14.53 5.83 8.56
N GLN A 120 -14.26 4.56 8.31
CA GLN A 120 -13.05 3.90 8.79
C GLN A 120 -11.79 4.54 8.20
N LEU A 121 -11.78 4.84 6.90
CA LEU A 121 -10.66 5.53 6.25
C LEU A 121 -10.40 6.88 6.91
N HIS A 122 -11.46 7.62 7.19
CA HIS A 122 -11.36 8.95 7.79
C HIS A 122 -10.86 8.89 9.23
N GLU A 123 -11.49 8.06 10.07
CA GLU A 123 -11.16 7.96 11.49
C GLU A 123 -9.78 7.38 11.73
N SER A 124 -9.38 6.40 10.92
CA SER A 124 -8.06 5.77 11.03
C SER A 124 -6.97 6.56 10.32
N LYS A 125 -7.32 7.58 9.56
CA LYS A 125 -6.38 8.45 8.81
C LYS A 125 -5.49 7.64 7.88
N VAL A 126 -6.05 6.63 7.23
CA VAL A 126 -5.32 5.78 6.30
C VAL A 126 -5.77 6.01 4.87
N GLN A 127 -4.94 5.64 3.91
CA GLN A 127 -5.20 5.86 2.49
C GLN A 127 -6.00 4.73 1.86
N ARG A 128 -5.97 3.54 2.47
CA ARG A 128 -6.58 2.34 1.91
C ARG A 128 -7.03 1.37 2.98
N LEU A 129 -8.00 0.54 2.59
CA LEU A 129 -8.39 -0.65 3.35
C LEU A 129 -8.19 -1.85 2.45
N PHE A 130 -7.58 -2.91 2.96
CA PHE A 130 -7.57 -4.18 2.23
C PHE A 130 -8.87 -4.92 2.50
N VAL A 131 -9.45 -5.44 1.45
CA VAL A 131 -10.71 -6.17 1.53
C VAL A 131 -10.39 -7.64 1.66
N LEU A 132 -10.84 -8.26 2.73
CA LEU A 132 -10.50 -9.65 3.05
C LEU A 132 -11.70 -10.57 2.87
N ASP A 133 -11.42 -11.81 2.46
CA ASP A 133 -12.41 -12.89 2.48
C ASP A 133 -12.49 -13.52 3.88
N ASP A 134 -13.29 -14.59 4.01
CA ASP A 134 -13.50 -15.28 5.28
C ASP A 134 -12.23 -15.95 5.82
N GLN A 135 -11.24 -16.16 4.97
CA GLN A 135 -9.96 -16.77 5.32
C GLN A 135 -8.86 -15.72 5.51
N ARG A 136 -9.24 -14.45 5.61
CA ARG A 136 -8.36 -13.30 5.80
C ARG A 136 -7.41 -13.08 4.63
N ARG A 137 -7.78 -13.53 3.44
CA ARG A 137 -7.00 -13.31 2.23
C ARG A 137 -7.43 -12.01 1.56
N PRO A 138 -6.51 -11.16 1.10
CA PRO A 138 -6.88 -9.95 0.40
C PRO A 138 -7.48 -10.28 -0.96
N VAL A 139 -8.70 -9.81 -1.20
CA VAL A 139 -9.42 -10.00 -2.46
C VAL A 139 -9.60 -8.69 -3.21
N GLY A 140 -9.31 -7.58 -2.57
CA GLY A 140 -9.40 -6.27 -3.19
C GLY A 140 -8.78 -5.21 -2.31
N VAL A 141 -8.76 -3.99 -2.82
CA VAL A 141 -8.31 -2.82 -2.08
C VAL A 141 -9.28 -1.67 -2.33
N LEU A 142 -9.63 -0.96 -1.28
CA LEU A 142 -10.45 0.25 -1.36
C LEU A 142 -9.59 1.43 -0.94
N THR A 143 -9.43 2.39 -1.84
CA THR A 143 -8.67 3.60 -1.57
C THR A 143 -9.62 4.79 -1.39
N ARG A 144 -9.09 5.89 -0.83
CA ARG A 144 -9.84 7.16 -0.75
C ARG A 144 -10.29 7.61 -2.15
N GLY A 145 -9.44 7.41 -3.16
CA GLY A 145 -9.78 7.73 -4.54
C GLY A 145 -10.96 6.93 -5.07
N ASP A 146 -11.06 5.64 -4.70
CA ASP A 146 -12.18 4.80 -5.10
C ASP A 146 -13.49 5.34 -4.53
N VAL A 147 -13.47 5.76 -3.26
CA VAL A 147 -14.65 6.35 -2.61
C VAL A 147 -15.07 7.64 -3.31
N VAL A 148 -14.11 8.53 -3.58
CA VAL A 148 -14.39 9.80 -4.25
C VAL A 148 -14.97 9.56 -5.64
N ARG A 149 -14.42 8.62 -6.40
CA ARG A 149 -14.94 8.31 -7.74
C ARG A 149 -16.35 7.73 -7.68
N ALA A 150 -16.63 6.89 -6.70
CA ALA A 150 -17.97 6.32 -6.52
C ALA A 150 -19.00 7.41 -6.20
N LEU A 151 -18.63 8.35 -5.32
CA LEU A 151 -19.51 9.47 -4.97
C LEU A 151 -19.73 10.40 -6.17
N ALA A 152 -18.69 10.67 -6.94
CA ALA A 152 -18.80 11.51 -8.14
C ALA A 152 -19.68 10.88 -9.21
N ALA A 153 -19.60 9.56 -9.40
CA ALA A 153 -20.40 8.84 -10.38
C ALA A 153 -21.90 8.79 -10.01
N ALA A 154 -22.22 8.95 -8.73
CA ALA A 154 -23.61 8.93 -8.24
C ALA A 154 -24.31 10.27 -8.39
N GLY A 155 -23.56 11.33 -8.60
CA GLY A 155 -24.10 12.65 -8.87
C GLY A 155 -24.42 12.87 -10.35
#